data_4de397b654ee3379f74b82dfa17d89da
#
_entry.id   4de397b654ee3379f74b82dfa17d89da
#
_cell.length_a   1.000
_cell.length_b   1.000
_cell.length_c   1.000
_cell.angle_alpha   90.00
_cell.angle_beta   90.00
_cell.angle_gamma   90.00
#
_symmetry.space_group_name_H-M   'P 1'
#
loop_
_entity.id
_entity.type
_entity.pdbx_description
1 polymer ?
#
loop_
_entity_poly.entity_id
_entity_poly.type
_entity_poly.pdbx_seq_one_letter_code
_entity_poly.pdbx_strand_id
1 'polypeptide(L)'
;MKGKEADTIKSLKQFFTAERPDAYTLEDLRNILRILRSDEGCPWDRKQTFETMVPCVLEEAGEVTEAVRNQDTENLCEELGDLLFQVVFYCQMAEEQGLFAFEDAVDGISRKMVRRHPKIFGGDLPETDGNEGDLWERIKRAEKAKNHKTT
;
A
#
# COMPACT_ATOMS: atom_id res chain seq x y z
N MET A 1 1.04 6.49 27.73
CA MET A 1 1.12 6.02 26.33
C MET A 1 2.21 6.73 25.53
N LYS A 2 2.29 8.08 25.56
CA LYS A 2 3.33 8.85 24.81
C LYS A 2 4.79 8.47 25.11
N GLY A 3 5.14 8.04 26.34
CA GLY A 3 6.52 7.66 26.68
C GLY A 3 7.01 6.38 25.98
N LYS A 4 6.16 5.35 25.86
CA LYS A 4 6.53 4.09 25.18
C LYS A 4 6.73 4.29 23.67
N GLU A 5 5.94 5.15 23.06
CA GLU A 5 6.05 5.48 21.63
C GLU A 5 7.35 6.25 21.34
N ALA A 6 7.70 7.22 22.17
CA ALA A 6 8.96 7.96 22.06
C ALA A 6 10.18 7.03 22.21
N ASP A 7 10.15 6.09 23.15
CA ASP A 7 11.23 5.10 23.32
C ASP A 7 11.35 4.17 22.09
N THR A 8 10.22 3.77 21.50
CA THR A 8 10.20 2.97 20.26
C THR A 8 10.82 3.73 19.09
N ILE A 9 10.41 4.99 18.87
CA ILE A 9 10.96 5.84 17.80
C ILE A 9 12.46 6.04 17.98
N LYS A 10 12.93 6.25 19.20
CA LYS A 10 14.35 6.41 19.51
C LYS A 10 15.16 5.15 19.18
N SER A 11 14.64 3.97 19.53
CA SER A 11 15.27 2.68 19.22
C SER A 11 15.33 2.43 17.71
N LEU A 12 14.25 2.73 16.98
CA LEU A 12 14.22 2.63 15.51
C LEU A 12 15.21 3.57 14.85
N LYS A 13 15.29 4.84 15.28
CA LYS A 13 16.30 5.79 14.78
C LYS A 13 17.72 5.25 14.99
N GLN A 14 18.01 4.70 16.17
CA GLN A 14 19.30 4.13 16.48
C GLN A 14 19.64 2.96 15.55
N PHE A 15 18.70 2.06 15.27
CA PHE A 15 18.89 0.96 14.31
C PHE A 15 19.30 1.48 12.94
N PHE A 16 18.57 2.44 12.35
CA PHE A 16 18.88 2.98 11.03
C PHE A 16 20.15 3.85 10.97
N THR A 17 20.66 4.33 12.09
CA THR A 17 21.90 5.13 12.14
C THR A 17 23.15 4.31 12.46
N ALA A 18 23.02 3.27 13.29
CA ALA A 18 24.14 2.46 13.77
C ALA A 18 24.41 1.21 12.93
N GLU A 19 23.35 0.56 12.46
CA GLU A 19 23.39 -0.71 11.75
C GLU A 19 22.59 -0.61 10.45
N ARG A 20 23.21 -0.07 9.39
CA ARG A 20 22.55 -0.08 8.09
C ARG A 20 22.47 -1.51 7.58
N PRO A 21 21.28 -2.07 7.31
CA PRO A 21 21.16 -3.40 6.73
C PRO A 21 21.72 -3.43 5.30
N ASP A 22 22.19 -4.58 4.85
CA ASP A 22 22.62 -4.78 3.45
C ASP A 22 21.44 -4.58 2.46
N ALA A 23 20.22 -4.87 2.90
CA ALA A 23 18.99 -4.60 2.16
C ALA A 23 17.85 -4.25 3.13
N TYR A 24 17.08 -3.24 2.78
CA TYR A 24 15.88 -2.85 3.53
C TYR A 24 14.69 -3.73 3.16
N THR A 25 13.84 -3.97 4.15
CA THR A 25 12.58 -4.69 4.01
C THR A 25 11.38 -3.74 3.95
N LEU A 26 10.20 -4.27 3.63
CA LEU A 26 8.96 -3.51 3.71
C LEU A 26 8.69 -3.00 5.14
N GLU A 27 9.02 -3.80 6.16
CA GLU A 27 8.85 -3.37 7.56
C GLU A 27 9.82 -2.23 7.91
N ASP A 28 11.02 -2.24 7.35
CA ASP A 28 11.96 -1.13 7.51
C ASP A 28 11.41 0.16 6.87
N LEU A 29 10.81 0.06 5.67
CA LEU A 29 10.17 1.21 5.02
C LEU A 29 9.03 1.78 5.87
N ARG A 30 8.18 0.92 6.44
CA ARG A 30 7.12 1.32 7.37
C ARG A 30 7.68 2.03 8.61
N ASN A 31 8.74 1.48 9.19
CA ASN A 31 9.40 2.07 10.35
C ASN A 31 10.09 3.40 10.03
N ILE A 32 10.71 3.54 8.86
CA ILE A 32 11.25 4.82 8.36
C ILE A 32 10.14 5.87 8.33
N LEU A 33 9.01 5.54 7.74
CA LEU A 33 7.90 6.49 7.63
C LEU A 33 7.29 6.85 9.00
N ARG A 34 7.16 5.87 9.91
CA ARG A 34 6.76 6.12 11.30
C ARG A 34 7.70 7.12 12.00
N ILE A 35 9.01 6.99 11.76
CA ILE A 35 10.01 7.95 12.26
C ILE A 35 9.80 9.32 11.63
N LEU A 36 9.67 9.40 10.30
CA LEU A 36 9.52 10.65 9.56
C LEU A 36 8.29 11.45 10.03
N ARG A 37 7.20 10.78 10.35
CA ARG A 37 5.96 11.38 10.84
C ARG A 37 5.89 11.59 12.36
N SER A 38 6.87 11.11 13.11
CA SER A 38 6.93 11.30 14.57
C SER A 38 7.19 12.77 14.96
N ASP A 39 6.99 13.10 16.25
CA ASP A 39 7.23 14.45 16.77
C ASP A 39 8.66 14.96 16.56
N GLU A 40 9.62 14.06 16.50
CA GLU A 40 11.02 14.35 16.19
C GLU A 40 11.41 14.04 14.73
N GLY A 41 10.43 13.84 13.88
CA GLY A 41 10.62 13.47 12.47
C GLY A 41 10.77 14.65 11.54
N CYS A 42 10.42 14.45 10.28
CA CYS A 42 10.50 15.45 9.24
C CYS A 42 9.29 16.42 9.32
N PRO A 43 9.50 17.73 9.45
CA PRO A 43 8.39 18.69 9.52
C PRO A 43 7.52 18.71 8.26
N TRP A 44 8.07 18.37 7.11
CA TRP A 44 7.33 18.29 5.85
C TRP A 44 6.40 17.07 5.86
N ASP A 45 6.92 15.88 6.16
CA ASP A 45 6.13 14.64 6.19
C ASP A 45 5.00 14.73 7.25
N ARG A 46 5.27 15.34 8.39
CA ARG A 46 4.28 15.51 9.47
C ARG A 46 3.09 16.37 9.09
N LYS A 47 3.27 17.34 8.19
CA LYS A 47 2.20 18.25 7.75
C LYS A 47 1.30 17.65 6.69
N GLN A 48 1.70 16.53 6.07
CA GLN A 48 0.93 15.94 5.00
C GLN A 48 -0.40 15.37 5.49
N THR A 49 -1.43 15.54 4.67
CA THR A 49 -2.77 14.97 4.81
C THR A 49 -3.10 14.09 3.62
N PHE A 50 -4.21 13.35 3.67
CA PHE A 50 -4.67 12.56 2.51
C PHE A 50 -4.77 13.44 1.26
N GLU A 51 -5.32 14.64 1.39
CA GLU A 51 -5.55 15.56 0.26
C GLU A 51 -4.24 16.12 -0.31
N THR A 52 -3.27 16.48 0.56
CA THR A 52 -2.00 17.06 0.11
C THR A 52 -1.11 16.06 -0.62
N MET A 53 -1.31 14.75 -0.37
CA MET A 53 -0.55 13.68 -1.02
C MET A 53 -1.17 13.18 -2.33
N VAL A 54 -2.39 13.60 -2.68
CA VAL A 54 -3.05 13.20 -3.94
C VAL A 54 -2.22 13.54 -5.19
N PRO A 55 -1.63 14.74 -5.34
CA PRO A 55 -0.77 15.04 -6.49
C PRO A 55 0.42 14.08 -6.61
N CYS A 56 1.07 13.75 -5.48
CA CYS A 56 2.22 12.85 -5.47
C CYS A 56 1.86 11.44 -5.99
N VAL A 57 0.76 10.85 -5.51
CA VAL A 57 0.30 9.54 -6.01
C VAL A 57 0.05 9.55 -7.52
N LEU A 58 -0.54 10.64 -8.04
CA LEU A 58 -0.82 10.76 -9.48
C LEU A 58 0.46 10.93 -10.30
N GLU A 59 1.45 11.64 -9.75
CA GLU A 59 2.78 11.81 -10.35
C GLU A 59 3.49 10.46 -10.43
N GLU A 60 3.69 9.75 -9.33
CA GLU A 60 4.35 8.44 -9.29
C GLU A 60 3.65 7.40 -10.21
N ALA A 61 2.31 7.38 -10.22
CA ALA A 61 1.58 6.51 -11.13
C ALA A 61 1.81 6.88 -12.61
N GLY A 62 1.99 8.16 -12.91
CA GLY A 62 2.36 8.67 -14.22
C GLY A 62 3.77 8.22 -14.63
N GLU A 63 4.73 8.34 -13.72
CA GLU A 63 6.14 7.98 -13.94
C GLU A 63 6.32 6.47 -14.14
N VAL A 64 5.61 5.63 -13.38
CA VAL A 64 5.51 4.18 -13.66
C VAL A 64 5.02 3.92 -15.09
N THR A 65 3.98 4.66 -15.53
CA THR A 65 3.44 4.51 -16.88
C THR A 65 4.45 4.91 -17.95
N GLU A 66 5.22 5.96 -17.72
CA GLU A 66 6.26 6.44 -18.64
C GLU A 66 7.44 5.47 -18.70
N ALA A 67 7.92 4.97 -17.56
CA ALA A 67 8.98 3.96 -17.51
C ALA A 67 8.59 2.70 -18.30
N VAL A 68 7.35 2.23 -18.18
CA VAL A 68 6.83 1.10 -18.97
C VAL A 68 6.82 1.40 -20.47
N ARG A 69 6.37 2.58 -20.88
CA ARG A 69 6.34 2.99 -22.31
C ARG A 69 7.74 3.07 -22.92
N ASN A 70 8.70 3.54 -22.13
CA ASN A 70 10.09 3.69 -22.54
C ASN A 70 10.88 2.37 -22.45
N GLN A 71 10.30 1.31 -21.92
CA GLN A 71 10.96 0.02 -21.65
C GLN A 71 12.20 0.18 -20.74
N ASP A 72 12.16 1.18 -19.86
CA ASP A 72 13.22 1.49 -18.90
C ASP A 72 12.97 0.73 -17.59
N THR A 73 13.61 -0.43 -17.47
CA THR A 73 13.42 -1.33 -16.32
C THR A 73 14.08 -0.83 -15.05
N GLU A 74 15.16 -0.03 -15.15
CA GLU A 74 15.81 0.55 -13.97
C GLU A 74 14.91 1.63 -13.37
N ASN A 75 14.46 2.56 -14.20
CA ASN A 75 13.51 3.60 -13.81
C ASN A 75 12.18 2.99 -13.32
N LEU A 76 11.67 1.94 -13.98
CA LEU A 76 10.46 1.26 -13.51
C LEU A 76 10.60 0.72 -12.08
N CYS A 77 11.78 0.21 -11.71
CA CYS A 77 12.02 -0.26 -10.35
C CYS A 77 12.00 0.90 -9.34
N GLU A 78 12.57 2.06 -9.70
CA GLU A 78 12.56 3.29 -8.89
C GLU A 78 11.13 3.78 -8.68
N GLU A 79 10.37 3.99 -9.75
CA GLU A 79 8.99 4.52 -9.70
C GLU A 79 8.01 3.58 -8.97
N LEU A 80 8.20 2.27 -9.07
CA LEU A 80 7.44 1.31 -8.26
C LEU A 80 7.78 1.43 -6.77
N GLY A 81 9.02 1.78 -6.43
CA GLY A 81 9.42 2.09 -5.06
C GLY A 81 8.74 3.34 -4.55
N ASP A 82 8.69 4.41 -5.35
CA ASP A 82 8.07 5.68 -4.99
C ASP A 82 6.54 5.53 -4.87
N LEU A 83 5.92 4.79 -5.77
CA LEU A 83 4.50 4.46 -5.65
C LEU A 83 4.20 3.60 -4.40
N LEU A 84 5.06 2.63 -4.07
CA LEU A 84 4.95 1.86 -2.83
C LEU A 84 5.08 2.76 -1.60
N PHE A 85 5.99 3.72 -1.62
CA PHE A 85 6.14 4.71 -0.55
C PHE A 85 4.85 5.50 -0.33
N GLN A 86 4.15 5.92 -1.40
CA GLN A 86 2.86 6.59 -1.30
C GLN A 86 1.82 5.71 -0.59
N VAL A 87 1.75 4.41 -0.93
CA VAL A 87 0.83 3.46 -0.29
C VAL A 87 1.11 3.37 1.21
N VAL A 88 2.38 3.19 1.59
CA VAL A 88 2.79 3.11 3.01
C VAL A 88 2.48 4.42 3.74
N PHE A 89 2.68 5.57 3.07
CA PHE A 89 2.40 6.90 3.63
C PHE A 89 0.92 7.07 3.96
N TYR A 90 0.03 6.72 3.03
CA TYR A 90 -1.41 6.77 3.27
C TYR A 90 -1.85 5.85 4.41
N CYS A 91 -1.31 4.64 4.47
CA CYS A 91 -1.61 3.71 5.56
C CYS A 91 -1.13 4.23 6.92
N GLN A 92 0.06 4.84 6.97
CA GLN A 92 0.57 5.46 8.19
C GLN A 92 -0.34 6.60 8.67
N MET A 93 -0.80 7.48 7.78
CA MET A 93 -1.74 8.55 8.12
C MET A 93 -3.09 8.00 8.62
N ALA A 94 -3.56 6.91 8.02
CA ALA A 94 -4.80 6.24 8.44
C ALA A 94 -4.67 5.62 9.84
N GLU A 95 -3.54 4.97 10.11
CA GLU A 95 -3.23 4.37 11.41
C GLU A 95 -3.17 5.43 12.52
N GLU A 96 -2.53 6.58 12.25
CA GLU A 96 -2.48 7.72 13.18
C GLU A 96 -3.87 8.28 13.53
N GLN A 97 -4.82 8.18 12.61
CA GLN A 97 -6.20 8.60 12.79
C GLN A 97 -7.11 7.48 13.33
N GLY A 98 -6.59 6.26 13.53
CA GLY A 98 -7.37 5.11 13.98
C GLY A 98 -8.40 4.60 12.98
N LEU A 99 -8.17 4.83 11.66
CA LEU A 99 -9.08 4.43 10.59
C LEU A 99 -8.86 2.98 10.16
N PHE A 100 -7.64 2.64 9.78
CA PHE A 100 -7.19 1.30 9.41
C PHE A 100 -5.66 1.23 9.45
N ALA A 101 -5.11 0.00 9.49
CA ALA A 101 -3.68 -0.26 9.44
C ALA A 101 -3.24 -0.74 8.04
N PHE A 102 -1.93 -0.77 7.81
CA PHE A 102 -1.35 -1.29 6.57
C PHE A 102 -1.79 -2.74 6.29
N GLU A 103 -1.87 -3.55 7.34
CA GLU A 103 -2.31 -4.94 7.29
C GLU A 103 -3.73 -5.09 6.75
N ASP A 104 -4.63 -4.16 7.06
CA ASP A 104 -6.01 -4.17 6.55
C ASP A 104 -6.05 -3.97 5.03
N ALA A 105 -5.19 -3.10 4.51
CA ALA A 105 -5.07 -2.91 3.06
C ALA A 105 -4.51 -4.15 2.37
N VAL A 106 -3.48 -4.78 2.96
CA VAL A 106 -2.88 -6.04 2.46
C VAL A 106 -3.88 -7.18 2.50
N ASP A 107 -4.57 -7.39 3.62
CA ASP A 107 -5.59 -8.42 3.75
C ASP A 107 -6.73 -8.22 2.76
N GLY A 108 -7.22 -6.99 2.64
CA GLY A 108 -8.29 -6.63 1.72
C GLY A 108 -7.97 -6.96 0.26
N ILE A 109 -6.78 -6.58 -0.23
CA ILE A 109 -6.38 -6.89 -1.61
C ILE A 109 -6.10 -8.39 -1.79
N SER A 110 -5.49 -9.04 -0.81
CA SER A 110 -5.17 -10.48 -0.86
C SER A 110 -6.44 -11.32 -0.95
N ARG A 111 -7.42 -11.07 -0.08
CA ARG A 111 -8.74 -11.74 -0.12
C ARG A 111 -9.44 -11.49 -1.45
N LYS A 112 -9.36 -10.28 -1.97
CA LYS A 112 -9.93 -9.94 -3.28
C LYS A 112 -9.29 -10.76 -4.39
N MET A 113 -7.95 -10.89 -4.41
CA MET A 113 -7.24 -11.67 -5.44
C MET A 113 -7.56 -13.17 -5.35
N VAL A 114 -7.55 -13.75 -4.15
CA VAL A 114 -7.94 -15.15 -3.93
C VAL A 114 -9.36 -15.41 -4.44
N ARG A 115 -10.32 -14.58 -4.04
CA ARG A 115 -11.73 -14.73 -4.44
C ARG A 115 -11.95 -14.55 -5.95
N ARG A 116 -11.16 -13.70 -6.62
CA ARG A 116 -11.28 -13.44 -8.06
C ARG A 116 -10.56 -14.46 -8.94
N HIS A 117 -9.81 -15.38 -8.34
CA HIS A 117 -9.12 -16.47 -9.04
C HIS A 117 -9.57 -17.86 -8.53
N PRO A 118 -10.88 -18.17 -8.57
CA PRO A 118 -11.40 -19.41 -8.01
C PRO A 118 -10.85 -20.66 -8.69
N LYS A 119 -10.44 -20.58 -9.95
CA LYS A 119 -9.76 -21.69 -10.65
C LYS A 119 -8.40 -22.06 -10.06
N ILE A 120 -7.72 -21.09 -9.42
CA ILE A 120 -6.38 -21.29 -8.83
C ILE A 120 -6.48 -21.61 -7.35
N PHE A 121 -7.30 -20.87 -6.61
CA PHE A 121 -7.37 -20.95 -5.15
C PHE A 121 -8.58 -21.76 -4.63
N GLY A 122 -9.41 -22.29 -5.53
CA GLY A 122 -10.67 -22.93 -5.16
C GLY A 122 -11.79 -21.90 -4.90
N GLY A 123 -13.02 -22.37 -4.85
CA GLY A 123 -14.21 -21.56 -4.62
C GLY A 123 -15.30 -21.82 -5.66
N ASP A 124 -16.49 -21.27 -5.40
CA ASP A 124 -17.61 -21.39 -6.31
C ASP A 124 -17.34 -20.63 -7.62
N LEU A 125 -17.41 -21.34 -8.73
CA LEU A 125 -17.34 -20.75 -10.05
C LEU A 125 -18.75 -20.27 -10.42
N PRO A 126 -18.94 -18.98 -10.74
CA PRO A 126 -20.16 -18.57 -11.41
C PRO A 126 -20.30 -19.32 -12.75
N GLU A 127 -21.50 -19.65 -13.16
CA GLU A 127 -21.75 -20.28 -14.47
C GLU A 127 -21.01 -19.53 -15.57
N THR A 128 -20.19 -20.22 -16.34
CA THR A 128 -19.32 -19.65 -17.38
C THR A 128 -19.59 -20.31 -18.72
N ASP A 129 -19.52 -19.53 -19.77
CA ASP A 129 -19.54 -19.96 -21.15
C ASP A 129 -18.16 -20.37 -21.70
N GLY A 130 -17.14 -20.43 -20.84
CA GLY A 130 -15.77 -20.82 -21.18
C GLY A 130 -14.80 -19.67 -21.47
N ASN A 131 -15.27 -18.43 -21.49
CA ASN A 131 -14.41 -17.26 -21.69
C ASN A 131 -13.82 -16.76 -20.35
N GLU A 132 -12.51 -16.90 -20.15
CA GLU A 132 -11.83 -16.51 -18.89
C GLU A 132 -11.86 -15.00 -18.61
N GLY A 133 -11.80 -14.16 -19.64
CA GLY A 133 -11.93 -12.71 -19.51
C GLY A 133 -13.31 -12.29 -18.99
N ASP A 134 -14.35 -13.02 -19.40
CA ASP A 134 -15.71 -12.80 -18.92
C ASP A 134 -15.87 -13.23 -17.45
N LEU A 135 -15.18 -14.28 -17.00
CA LEU A 135 -15.25 -14.75 -15.61
C LEU A 135 -14.81 -13.66 -14.61
N TRP A 136 -13.71 -12.98 -14.86
CA TRP A 136 -13.21 -11.88 -14.03
C TRP A 136 -14.22 -10.74 -13.90
N GLU A 137 -14.78 -10.28 -15.03
CA GLU A 137 -15.78 -9.20 -15.04
C GLU A 137 -17.10 -9.63 -14.40
N ARG A 138 -17.49 -10.88 -14.50
CA ARG A 138 -18.70 -11.44 -13.87
C ARG A 138 -18.54 -11.50 -12.36
N ILE A 139 -17.39 -11.93 -11.85
CA ILE A 139 -17.08 -11.92 -10.41
C ILE A 139 -17.10 -10.48 -9.88
N LYS A 140 -16.48 -9.53 -10.57
CA LYS A 140 -16.51 -8.11 -10.19
C LYS A 140 -17.93 -7.55 -10.14
N ARG A 141 -18.79 -7.89 -11.09
CA ARG A 141 -20.20 -7.46 -11.11
C ARG A 141 -20.99 -8.07 -9.95
N ALA A 142 -20.78 -9.35 -9.67
CA ALA A 142 -21.45 -10.03 -8.53
C ALA A 142 -21.02 -9.42 -7.18
N GLU A 143 -19.77 -9.05 -7.01
CA GLU A 143 -19.26 -8.35 -5.81
C GLU A 143 -19.93 -6.99 -5.63
N LYS A 144 -20.02 -6.19 -6.70
CA LYS A 144 -20.68 -4.87 -6.66
C LYS A 144 -22.17 -4.99 -6.29
N ALA A 145 -22.85 -6.00 -6.83
CA ALA A 145 -24.26 -6.23 -6.53
C ALA A 145 -24.53 -6.64 -5.06
N LYS A 146 -23.59 -7.38 -4.43
CA LYS A 146 -23.67 -7.73 -3.01
C LYS A 146 -23.44 -6.51 -2.11
N ASN A 147 -22.47 -5.65 -2.44
CA ASN A 147 -22.16 -4.46 -1.65
C ASN A 147 -23.29 -3.41 -1.68
N HIS A 148 -24.06 -3.31 -2.77
CA HIS A 148 -25.23 -2.42 -2.87
C HIS A 148 -26.47 -2.92 -2.12
N LYS A 149 -26.51 -4.17 -1.67
CA LYS A 149 -27.64 -4.73 -0.89
C LYS A 149 -27.45 -4.59 0.63
N THR A 150 -26.29 -4.10 1.07
CA THR A 150 -25.95 -3.99 2.50
C THR A 150 -25.95 -2.53 3.00
N THR A 151 -26.44 -1.58 2.20
CA THR A 151 -26.69 -0.18 2.56
C THR A 151 -28.17 0.07 2.56
#